data_bdaecbcc1a4e9d4b5ec63b083703fa1f
#
_entry.id   bdaecbcc1a4e9d4b5ec63b083703fa1f
#
_cell.length_a   1.000
_cell.length_b   1.000
_cell.length_c   1.000
_cell.angle_alpha   90.00
_cell.angle_beta   90.00
_cell.angle_gamma   90.00
#
_symmetry.space_group_name_H-M   'P 1'
#
loop_
_entity.id
_entity.type
_entity.pdbx_description
1 polymer ?
#
loop_
_entity_poly.entity_id
_entity_poly.type
_entity_poly.pdbx_seq_one_letter_code
_entity_poly.pdbx_strand_id
1 'polypeptide(L)'
;VGSEMCIRDSRYTDRDWDSYRNHTIGFVFQSYNLIPHQTVLGNVELALTISGVSKAERRRRAAAALEQVGLGNQLHKHPGEMSGGQMQRVAIARALVNNPDILLADEPTGALDSETSIQVMELLKEVARDRLVVMVTHNPELAQQYATRIVNLKDGVIRSDTAPYKPDTAQLAPAVHKNMGHSSMSWWTSLTLSFNNLWTKKTRTLLTAFAGSIGIIGIALIISLSTGVNAYLSLIHISEP
;
A
#
# COMPACT_ATOMS: atom_id res chain seq x y z
N VAL A 1 25.14 3.94 -21.60
CA VAL A 1 23.86 3.33 -21.18
C VAL A 1 23.20 4.10 -20.02
N GLY A 2 23.95 4.88 -19.24
CA GLY A 2 23.42 5.64 -18.09
C GLY A 2 22.82 7.00 -18.40
N SER A 3 23.12 7.61 -19.55
CA SER A 3 22.74 9.02 -19.80
C SER A 3 21.31 9.21 -20.35
N GLU A 4 20.75 8.25 -21.06
CA GLU A 4 19.42 8.40 -21.62
C GLU A 4 18.28 8.16 -20.63
N MET A 5 18.52 7.32 -19.61
CA MET A 5 17.57 7.09 -18.52
C MET A 5 17.44 8.34 -17.64
N CYS A 6 18.56 9.02 -17.33
CA CYS A 6 18.55 10.27 -16.56
C CYS A 6 17.87 11.45 -17.27
N ILE A 7 17.95 11.54 -18.62
CA ILE A 7 17.34 12.63 -19.37
C ILE A 7 15.80 12.51 -19.44
N ARG A 8 15.26 11.29 -19.39
CA ARG A 8 13.80 11.07 -19.33
C ARG A 8 13.25 11.33 -17.92
N ASP A 9 13.96 10.96 -16.88
CA ASP A 9 13.59 11.16 -15.47
C ASP A 9 13.49 12.64 -15.09
N SER A 10 14.33 13.49 -15.65
CA SER A 10 14.37 14.94 -15.32
C SER A 10 13.11 15.72 -15.78
N ARG A 11 12.23 15.11 -16.58
CA ARG A 11 10.97 15.73 -17.05
C ARG A 11 9.75 15.36 -16.24
N TYR A 12 9.84 14.35 -15.35
CA TYR A 12 8.75 13.93 -14.49
C TYR A 12 8.80 14.67 -13.16
N THR A 13 7.66 15.23 -12.76
CA THR A 13 7.47 15.74 -11.40
C THR A 13 7.18 14.56 -10.45
N ASP A 14 7.35 14.75 -9.14
CA ASP A 14 7.00 13.73 -8.13
C ASP A 14 5.54 13.23 -8.30
N ARG A 15 4.66 14.12 -8.73
CA ARG A 15 3.25 13.81 -9.01
C ARG A 15 3.05 12.90 -10.22
N ASP A 16 3.89 13.06 -11.24
CA ASP A 16 3.87 12.19 -12.43
C ASP A 16 4.37 10.80 -12.06
N TRP A 17 5.40 10.72 -11.22
CA TRP A 17 5.90 9.46 -10.67
C TRP A 17 4.89 8.75 -9.80
N ASP A 18 4.14 9.45 -8.96
CA ASP A 18 3.07 8.89 -8.15
C ASP A 18 1.94 8.33 -9.02
N SER A 19 1.55 9.08 -10.06
CA SER A 19 0.56 8.63 -11.02
C SER A 19 1.03 7.40 -11.80
N TYR A 20 2.27 7.39 -12.27
CA TYR A 20 2.88 6.27 -12.96
C TYR A 20 2.90 5.01 -12.08
N ARG A 21 3.42 5.10 -10.86
CA ARG A 21 3.45 3.97 -9.92
C ARG A 21 2.05 3.42 -9.63
N ASN A 22 1.08 4.29 -9.50
CA ASN A 22 -0.27 3.91 -9.09
C ASN A 22 -1.06 3.20 -10.21
N HIS A 23 -0.78 3.53 -11.48
CA HIS A 23 -1.54 3.00 -12.61
C HIS A 23 -0.78 1.95 -13.42
N THR A 24 0.55 2.01 -13.44
CA THR A 24 1.37 1.15 -14.30
C THR A 24 2.00 -0.02 -13.54
N ILE A 25 2.24 0.13 -12.22
CA ILE A 25 2.97 -0.86 -11.45
C ILE A 25 2.10 -1.40 -10.31
N GLY A 26 1.93 -2.72 -10.27
CA GLY A 26 1.37 -3.43 -9.12
C GLY A 26 2.51 -4.04 -8.28
N PHE A 27 2.37 -4.04 -6.95
CA PHE A 27 3.34 -4.63 -6.03
C PHE A 27 2.74 -5.75 -5.22
N VAL A 28 3.43 -6.89 -5.17
CA VAL A 28 3.16 -8.03 -4.30
C VAL A 28 4.37 -8.26 -3.42
N PHE A 29 4.17 -8.20 -2.10
CA PHE A 29 5.24 -8.33 -1.11
C PHE A 29 5.20 -9.70 -0.41
N GLN A 30 6.31 -10.16 0.11
CA GLN A 30 6.44 -11.39 0.89
C GLN A 30 5.53 -11.40 2.12
N SER A 31 5.41 -10.29 2.84
CA SER A 31 4.63 -10.17 4.09
C SER A 31 3.18 -9.72 3.87
N TYR A 32 2.63 -9.90 2.69
CA TYR A 32 1.26 -9.55 2.27
C TYR A 32 0.89 -8.07 2.44
N ASN A 33 1.37 -7.39 3.45
CA ASN A 33 1.10 -5.98 3.81
C ASN A 33 -0.41 -5.65 3.78
N LEU A 34 -1.22 -6.54 4.34
CA LEU A 34 -2.65 -6.34 4.51
C LEU A 34 -2.94 -5.58 5.81
N ILE A 35 -3.96 -4.75 5.78
CA ILE A 35 -4.43 -4.00 6.95
C ILE A 35 -5.32 -4.93 7.80
N PRO A 36 -4.89 -5.34 9.02
CA PRO A 36 -5.56 -6.41 9.78
C PRO A 36 -7.00 -6.10 10.19
N HIS A 37 -7.32 -4.83 10.43
CA HIS A 37 -8.63 -4.37 10.86
C HIS A 37 -9.59 -4.05 9.72
N GLN A 38 -9.15 -4.17 8.47
CA GLN A 38 -10.00 -4.06 7.30
C GLN A 38 -10.37 -5.44 6.76
N THR A 39 -11.53 -5.54 6.15
CA THR A 39 -11.95 -6.75 5.43
C THR A 39 -11.05 -7.01 4.22
N VAL A 40 -11.11 -8.21 3.69
CA VAL A 40 -10.46 -8.60 2.43
C VAL A 40 -10.84 -7.63 1.30
N LEU A 41 -12.14 -7.36 1.16
CA LEU A 41 -12.64 -6.38 0.18
C LEU A 41 -12.07 -4.98 0.43
N GLY A 42 -12.07 -4.51 1.68
CA GLY A 42 -11.54 -3.19 2.06
C GLY A 42 -10.04 -3.04 1.76
N ASN A 43 -9.26 -4.10 1.93
CA ASN A 43 -7.83 -4.12 1.58
C ASN A 43 -7.59 -3.92 0.07
N VAL A 44 -8.44 -4.50 -0.77
CA VAL A 44 -8.35 -4.32 -2.23
C VAL A 44 -8.91 -2.96 -2.67
N GLU A 45 -10.04 -2.51 -2.07
CA GLU A 45 -10.62 -1.19 -2.34
C GLU A 45 -9.66 -0.03 -2.06
N LEU A 46 -8.71 -0.20 -1.13
CA LEU A 46 -7.77 0.84 -0.74
C LEU A 46 -6.93 1.34 -1.92
N ALA A 47 -6.46 0.43 -2.78
CA ALA A 47 -5.68 0.80 -3.97
C ALA A 47 -6.48 1.71 -4.92
N LEU A 48 -7.77 1.42 -5.10
CA LEU A 48 -8.69 2.24 -5.91
C LEU A 48 -9.10 3.54 -5.21
N THR A 49 -9.07 3.57 -3.87
CA THR A 49 -9.37 4.78 -3.09
C THR A 49 -8.31 5.85 -3.33
N ILE A 50 -7.04 5.44 -3.37
CA ILE A 50 -5.90 6.33 -3.66
C ILE A 50 -5.97 6.83 -5.11
N SER A 51 -6.47 6.02 -6.03
CA SER A 51 -6.67 6.38 -7.44
C SER A 51 -7.91 7.28 -7.69
N GLY A 52 -8.67 7.66 -6.65
CA GLY A 52 -9.82 8.57 -6.77
C GLY A 52 -11.09 7.97 -7.38
N VAL A 53 -11.18 6.63 -7.46
CA VAL A 53 -12.35 5.93 -8.01
C VAL A 53 -13.56 6.06 -7.08
N SER A 54 -14.77 6.19 -7.62
CA SER A 54 -16.01 6.31 -6.84
C SER A 54 -16.27 5.05 -5.99
N LYS A 55 -16.95 5.20 -4.85
CA LYS A 55 -17.19 4.10 -3.89
C LYS A 55 -17.90 2.89 -4.52
N ALA A 56 -18.90 3.11 -5.35
CA ALA A 56 -19.64 2.02 -6.01
C ALA A 56 -18.73 1.24 -6.98
N GLU A 57 -17.97 1.95 -7.79
CA GLU A 57 -17.05 1.35 -8.76
C GLU A 57 -15.87 0.65 -8.08
N ARG A 58 -15.31 1.21 -6.98
CA ARG A 58 -14.29 0.54 -6.17
C ARG A 58 -14.75 -0.82 -5.70
N ARG A 59 -15.94 -0.86 -5.09
CA ARG A 59 -16.51 -2.10 -4.57
C ARG A 59 -16.70 -3.14 -5.66
N ARG A 60 -17.22 -2.72 -6.81
CA ARG A 60 -17.41 -3.59 -7.98
C ARG A 60 -16.10 -4.17 -8.49
N ARG A 61 -15.08 -3.31 -8.71
CA ARG A 61 -13.77 -3.74 -9.20
C ARG A 61 -13.03 -4.60 -8.19
N ALA A 62 -13.05 -4.24 -6.91
CA ALA A 62 -12.39 -5.01 -5.87
C ALA A 62 -13.02 -6.41 -5.71
N ALA A 63 -14.35 -6.52 -5.78
CA ALA A 63 -15.03 -7.81 -5.74
C ALA A 63 -14.65 -8.67 -6.96
N ALA A 64 -14.65 -8.11 -8.16
CA ALA A 64 -14.24 -8.81 -9.38
C ALA A 64 -12.78 -9.28 -9.33
N ALA A 65 -11.86 -8.44 -8.82
CA ALA A 65 -10.45 -8.84 -8.64
C ALA A 65 -10.29 -9.99 -7.63
N LEU A 66 -11.09 -10.00 -6.56
CA LEU A 66 -11.09 -11.09 -5.58
C LEU A 66 -11.69 -12.38 -6.14
N GLU A 67 -12.70 -12.27 -7.00
CA GLU A 67 -13.28 -13.41 -7.71
C GLU A 67 -12.25 -14.05 -8.65
N GLN A 68 -11.48 -13.24 -9.41
CA GLN A 68 -10.41 -13.73 -10.30
C GLN A 68 -9.34 -14.55 -9.57
N VAL A 69 -9.05 -14.23 -8.30
CA VAL A 69 -8.10 -15.01 -7.50
C VAL A 69 -8.77 -16.10 -6.66
N GLY A 70 -10.03 -16.42 -6.90
CA GLY A 70 -10.79 -17.49 -6.24
C GLY A 70 -11.23 -17.16 -4.81
N LEU A 71 -11.41 -15.89 -4.46
CA LEU A 71 -11.80 -15.42 -3.12
C LEU A 71 -13.14 -14.67 -3.10
N GLY A 72 -13.97 -14.83 -4.12
CA GLY A 72 -15.27 -14.14 -4.24
C GLY A 72 -16.26 -14.40 -3.08
N ASN A 73 -16.15 -15.54 -2.40
CA ASN A 73 -16.98 -15.89 -1.22
C ASN A 73 -16.36 -15.44 0.13
N GLN A 74 -15.23 -14.72 0.13
CA GLN A 74 -14.49 -14.36 1.34
C GLN A 74 -14.36 -12.84 1.56
N LEU A 75 -15.15 -12.03 0.85
CA LEU A 75 -15.04 -10.57 0.79
C LEU A 75 -15.08 -9.88 2.15
N HIS A 76 -15.85 -10.42 3.10
CA HIS A 76 -16.12 -9.83 4.40
C HIS A 76 -15.22 -10.34 5.53
N LYS A 77 -14.39 -11.35 5.27
CA LYS A 77 -13.41 -11.83 6.24
C LYS A 77 -12.30 -10.82 6.48
N HIS A 78 -11.66 -10.94 7.63
CA HIS A 78 -10.44 -10.20 7.97
C HIS A 78 -9.20 -11.05 7.70
N PRO A 79 -8.02 -10.43 7.48
CA PRO A 79 -6.77 -11.16 7.23
C PRO A 79 -6.44 -12.23 8.29
N GLY A 80 -6.76 -11.97 9.57
CA GLY A 80 -6.54 -12.95 10.65
C GLY A 80 -7.41 -14.21 10.58
N GLU A 81 -8.41 -14.25 9.71
CA GLU A 81 -9.31 -15.40 9.49
C GLU A 81 -8.93 -16.19 8.23
N MET A 82 -7.77 -15.87 7.63
CA MET A 82 -7.35 -16.41 6.33
C MET A 82 -6.03 -17.17 6.45
N SER A 83 -5.85 -18.19 5.59
CA SER A 83 -4.56 -18.85 5.45
C SER A 83 -3.52 -17.95 4.76
N GLY A 84 -2.22 -18.27 4.89
CA GLY A 84 -1.13 -17.54 4.24
C GLY A 84 -1.33 -17.40 2.73
N GLY A 85 -1.69 -18.50 2.06
CA GLY A 85 -1.95 -18.47 0.61
C GLY A 85 -3.20 -17.68 0.21
N GLN A 86 -4.23 -17.66 1.06
CA GLN A 86 -5.37 -16.78 0.84
C GLN A 86 -4.99 -15.31 1.00
N MET A 87 -4.20 -14.96 2.02
CA MET A 87 -3.68 -13.60 2.21
C MET A 87 -2.81 -13.15 1.02
N GLN A 88 -1.98 -14.06 0.49
CA GLN A 88 -1.17 -13.77 -0.70
C GLN A 88 -2.04 -13.51 -1.94
N ARG A 89 -3.09 -14.30 -2.15
CA ARG A 89 -4.05 -14.06 -3.23
C ARG A 89 -4.79 -12.71 -3.07
N VAL A 90 -5.11 -12.29 -1.85
CA VAL A 90 -5.65 -10.95 -1.59
C VAL A 90 -4.63 -9.86 -1.98
N ALA A 91 -3.35 -10.04 -1.63
CA ALA A 91 -2.28 -9.10 -1.99
C ALA A 91 -2.10 -9.00 -3.52
N ILE A 92 -2.20 -10.12 -4.23
CA ILE A 92 -2.19 -10.16 -5.70
C ILE A 92 -3.41 -9.44 -6.27
N ALA A 93 -4.63 -9.71 -5.77
CA ALA A 93 -5.85 -9.02 -6.20
C ALA A 93 -5.74 -7.50 -6.01
N ARG A 94 -5.20 -7.05 -4.86
CA ARG A 94 -4.94 -5.64 -4.58
C ARG A 94 -3.95 -5.02 -5.57
N ALA A 95 -2.90 -5.75 -5.95
CA ALA A 95 -1.93 -5.27 -6.93
C ALA A 95 -2.52 -5.17 -8.34
N LEU A 96 -3.47 -6.06 -8.70
CA LEU A 96 -4.08 -6.14 -10.02
C LEU A 96 -5.28 -5.21 -10.22
N VAL A 97 -5.93 -4.72 -9.15
CA VAL A 97 -7.21 -4.01 -9.23
C VAL A 97 -7.17 -2.70 -10.01
N ASN A 98 -6.00 -2.05 -10.11
CA ASN A 98 -5.75 -0.88 -10.95
C ASN A 98 -5.40 -1.24 -12.41
N ASN A 99 -5.42 -2.53 -12.76
CA ASN A 99 -5.04 -3.04 -14.07
C ASN A 99 -3.63 -2.57 -14.52
N PRO A 100 -2.58 -2.84 -13.74
CA PRO A 100 -1.22 -2.39 -14.07
C PRO A 100 -0.65 -3.14 -15.26
N ASP A 101 0.26 -2.50 -16.01
CA ASP A 101 1.00 -3.14 -17.10
C ASP A 101 2.15 -4.03 -16.58
N ILE A 102 2.66 -3.71 -15.38
CA ILE A 102 3.79 -4.41 -14.75
C ILE A 102 3.38 -4.87 -13.34
N LEU A 103 3.63 -6.12 -13.02
CA LEU A 103 3.51 -6.66 -11.68
C LEU A 103 4.89 -7.00 -11.13
N LEU A 104 5.28 -6.34 -10.03
CA LEU A 104 6.51 -6.63 -9.29
C LEU A 104 6.17 -7.54 -8.10
N ALA A 105 6.76 -8.72 -8.04
CA ALA A 105 6.53 -9.69 -6.97
C ALA A 105 7.85 -9.97 -6.23
N ASP A 106 7.89 -9.57 -4.97
CA ASP A 106 9.03 -9.78 -4.09
C ASP A 106 8.76 -10.98 -3.18
N GLU A 107 9.48 -12.08 -3.42
CA GLU A 107 9.35 -13.34 -2.67
C GLU A 107 7.88 -13.81 -2.50
N PRO A 108 7.06 -13.90 -3.56
CA PRO A 108 5.62 -14.10 -3.44
C PRO A 108 5.24 -15.45 -2.81
N THR A 109 6.17 -16.37 -2.68
CA THR A 109 5.98 -17.71 -2.09
C THR A 109 6.77 -17.93 -0.81
N GLY A 110 7.58 -16.96 -0.37
CA GLY A 110 8.56 -17.14 0.72
C GLY A 110 7.98 -17.47 2.09
N ALA A 111 6.69 -17.19 2.32
CA ALA A 111 6.00 -17.49 3.58
C ALA A 111 4.93 -18.60 3.43
N LEU A 112 4.98 -19.38 2.35
CA LEU A 112 3.97 -20.37 2.01
C LEU A 112 4.54 -21.81 2.01
N ASP A 113 3.68 -22.78 2.28
CA ASP A 113 3.98 -24.19 2.03
C ASP A 113 4.09 -24.51 0.53
N SER A 114 4.64 -25.66 0.20
CA SER A 114 4.94 -26.05 -1.18
C SER A 114 3.71 -26.13 -2.08
N GLU A 115 2.58 -26.65 -1.57
CA GLU A 115 1.36 -26.77 -2.36
C GLU A 115 0.73 -25.42 -2.65
N THR A 116 0.63 -24.57 -1.65
CA THR A 116 0.13 -23.20 -1.77
C THR A 116 1.05 -22.34 -2.66
N SER A 117 2.36 -22.56 -2.59
CA SER A 117 3.35 -21.91 -3.47
C SER A 117 3.07 -22.19 -4.94
N ILE A 118 2.79 -23.43 -5.29
CA ILE A 118 2.44 -23.83 -6.66
C ILE A 118 1.17 -23.10 -7.12
N GLN A 119 0.13 -23.04 -6.27
CA GLN A 119 -1.13 -22.35 -6.60
C GLN A 119 -0.92 -20.85 -6.88
N VAL A 120 -0.06 -20.19 -6.09
CA VAL A 120 0.30 -18.77 -6.28
C VAL A 120 1.11 -18.59 -7.56
N MET A 121 2.04 -19.51 -7.88
CA MET A 121 2.84 -19.44 -9.09
C MET A 121 2.00 -19.68 -10.36
N GLU A 122 1.03 -20.60 -10.33
CA GLU A 122 0.10 -20.77 -11.46
C GLU A 122 -0.76 -19.51 -11.68
N LEU A 123 -1.23 -18.87 -10.60
CA LEU A 123 -1.94 -17.60 -10.69
C LEU A 123 -1.06 -16.50 -11.31
N LEU A 124 0.20 -16.35 -10.88
CA LEU A 124 1.14 -15.38 -11.45
C LEU A 124 1.45 -15.66 -12.91
N LYS A 125 1.55 -16.93 -13.31
CA LYS A 125 1.73 -17.35 -14.69
C LYS A 125 0.52 -17.00 -15.57
N GLU A 126 -0.69 -17.14 -15.04
CA GLU A 126 -1.90 -16.72 -15.74
C GLU A 126 -1.90 -15.18 -15.93
N VAL A 127 -1.57 -14.43 -14.90
CA VAL A 127 -1.42 -12.96 -14.96
C VAL A 127 -0.34 -12.55 -15.98
N ALA A 128 0.74 -13.32 -16.12
CA ALA A 128 1.83 -13.04 -17.05
C ALA A 128 1.46 -13.21 -18.54
N ARG A 129 0.27 -13.70 -18.87
CA ARG A 129 -0.20 -13.80 -20.28
C ARG A 129 -0.47 -12.42 -20.89
N ASP A 130 -0.94 -11.47 -20.07
CA ASP A 130 -1.41 -10.16 -20.54
C ASP A 130 -0.53 -9.00 -20.08
N ARG A 131 0.46 -9.26 -19.19
CA ARG A 131 1.30 -8.21 -18.60
C ARG A 131 2.68 -8.73 -18.19
N LEU A 132 3.61 -7.80 -18.00
CA LEU A 132 4.94 -8.15 -17.53
C LEU A 132 4.90 -8.48 -16.02
N VAL A 133 5.32 -9.69 -15.66
CA VAL A 133 5.56 -10.07 -14.26
C VAL A 133 7.07 -10.16 -14.02
N VAL A 134 7.56 -9.34 -13.10
CA VAL A 134 8.95 -9.38 -12.63
C VAL A 134 8.96 -9.91 -11.21
N MET A 135 9.58 -11.07 -11.01
CA MET A 135 9.64 -11.72 -9.70
C MET A 135 11.06 -11.76 -9.17
N VAL A 136 11.23 -11.41 -7.92
CA VAL A 136 12.46 -11.66 -7.15
C VAL A 136 12.21 -12.89 -6.29
N THR A 137 13.11 -13.89 -6.36
CA THR A 137 12.99 -15.08 -5.52
C THR A 137 14.37 -15.68 -5.26
N HIS A 138 14.53 -16.31 -4.10
CA HIS A 138 15.69 -17.13 -3.76
C HIS A 138 15.46 -18.62 -4.06
N ASN A 139 14.30 -19.02 -4.58
CA ASN A 139 14.01 -20.40 -4.95
C ASN A 139 14.28 -20.65 -6.44
N PRO A 140 15.42 -21.30 -6.79
CA PRO A 140 15.81 -21.52 -8.19
C PRO A 140 14.89 -22.52 -8.92
N GLU A 141 14.27 -23.47 -8.22
CA GLU A 141 13.38 -24.47 -8.82
C GLU A 141 12.11 -23.81 -9.36
N LEU A 142 11.47 -22.96 -8.54
CA LEU A 142 10.29 -22.20 -8.98
C LEU A 142 10.65 -21.23 -10.12
N ALA A 143 11.81 -20.58 -10.06
CA ALA A 143 12.27 -19.72 -11.14
C ALA A 143 12.43 -20.48 -12.45
N GLN A 144 13.08 -21.67 -12.44
CA GLN A 144 13.28 -22.50 -13.63
C GLN A 144 11.96 -23.02 -14.20
N GLN A 145 11.00 -23.35 -13.35
CA GLN A 145 9.72 -23.92 -13.79
C GLN A 145 8.77 -22.90 -14.41
N TYR A 146 8.78 -21.66 -13.89
CA TYR A 146 7.75 -20.66 -14.21
C TYR A 146 8.24 -19.46 -15.02
N ALA A 147 9.52 -19.09 -14.91
CA ALA A 147 10.03 -17.90 -15.58
C ALA A 147 10.42 -18.18 -17.04
N THR A 148 10.10 -17.22 -17.91
CA THR A 148 10.55 -17.22 -19.32
C THR A 148 11.97 -16.67 -19.47
N ARG A 149 12.42 -15.82 -18.54
CA ARG A 149 13.77 -15.27 -18.48
C ARG A 149 14.24 -15.22 -17.04
N ILE A 150 15.46 -15.66 -16.78
CA ILE A 150 16.08 -15.67 -15.47
C ILE A 150 17.35 -14.83 -15.51
N VAL A 151 17.43 -13.81 -14.65
CA VAL A 151 18.63 -13.01 -14.44
C VAL A 151 19.17 -13.32 -13.04
N ASN A 152 20.36 -13.94 -12.99
CA ASN A 152 21.00 -14.29 -11.74
C ASN A 152 21.90 -13.13 -11.28
N LEU A 153 21.55 -12.54 -10.14
CA LEU A 153 22.35 -11.50 -9.47
C LEU A 153 23.08 -12.09 -8.27
N LYS A 154 24.37 -11.76 -8.16
CA LYS A 154 25.17 -12.07 -6.98
C LYS A 154 26.15 -10.92 -6.71
N ASP A 155 26.18 -10.45 -5.47
CA ASP A 155 27.07 -9.35 -5.04
C ASP A 155 26.92 -8.08 -5.90
N GLY A 156 25.68 -7.74 -6.31
CA GLY A 156 25.40 -6.58 -7.14
C GLY A 156 25.78 -6.72 -8.62
N VAL A 157 26.24 -7.90 -9.05
CA VAL A 157 26.67 -8.17 -10.41
C VAL A 157 25.80 -9.24 -11.07
N ILE A 158 25.41 -9.01 -12.33
CA ILE A 158 24.72 -10.02 -13.14
C ILE A 158 25.70 -11.14 -13.47
N ARG A 159 25.44 -12.36 -13.00
CA ARG A 159 26.25 -13.56 -13.26
C ARG A 159 25.79 -14.31 -14.50
N SER A 160 24.52 -14.37 -14.73
CA SER A 160 23.94 -15.00 -15.92
C SER A 160 22.59 -14.38 -16.27
N ASP A 161 22.26 -14.43 -17.54
CA ASP A 161 20.98 -14.01 -18.10
C ASP A 161 20.61 -15.03 -19.19
N THR A 162 19.47 -15.69 -19.04
CA THR A 162 19.06 -16.79 -19.96
C THR A 162 18.60 -16.26 -21.32
N ALA A 163 18.13 -15.02 -21.40
CA ALA A 163 17.65 -14.40 -22.63
C ALA A 163 17.99 -12.88 -22.63
N PRO A 164 19.29 -12.52 -22.79
CA PRO A 164 19.70 -11.12 -22.74
C PRO A 164 19.03 -10.32 -23.85
N TYR A 165 18.35 -9.23 -23.45
CA TYR A 165 17.69 -8.32 -24.38
C TYR A 165 18.76 -7.53 -25.16
N LYS A 166 18.74 -7.65 -26.48
CA LYS A 166 19.52 -6.80 -27.39
C LYS A 166 18.57 -5.74 -27.95
N PRO A 167 18.64 -4.48 -27.49
CA PRO A 167 17.78 -3.45 -28.04
C PRO A 167 18.12 -3.25 -29.52
N ASP A 168 17.11 -3.43 -30.39
CA ASP A 168 17.21 -2.99 -31.76
C ASP A 168 17.00 -1.46 -31.78
N THR A 169 18.12 -0.73 -31.77
CA THR A 169 18.14 0.74 -31.67
C THR A 169 17.47 1.43 -32.87
N ALA A 170 17.25 0.70 -33.96
CA ALA A 170 16.59 1.23 -35.17
C ALA A 170 15.06 1.32 -35.08
N GLN A 171 14.42 0.64 -34.10
CA GLN A 171 12.96 0.53 -33.99
C GLN A 171 12.37 1.13 -32.70
N LEU A 172 13.16 1.81 -31.89
CA LEU A 172 12.66 2.48 -30.69
C LEU A 172 11.81 3.69 -31.09
N ALA A 173 10.53 3.47 -31.35
CA ALA A 173 9.55 4.54 -31.42
C ALA A 173 9.61 5.37 -30.12
N PRO A 174 9.59 6.72 -30.19
CA PRO A 174 9.57 7.52 -28.99
C PRO A 174 8.38 7.11 -28.12
N ALA A 175 8.64 6.85 -26.85
CA ALA A 175 7.61 6.43 -25.89
C ALA A 175 6.51 7.51 -25.86
N VAL A 176 5.33 7.17 -26.37
CA VAL A 176 4.16 8.04 -26.28
C VAL A 176 3.73 8.06 -24.82
N HIS A 177 3.88 9.21 -24.16
CA HIS A 177 3.39 9.42 -22.81
C HIS A 177 1.86 9.38 -22.81
N LYS A 178 1.31 8.25 -22.38
CA LYS A 178 -0.12 8.15 -22.15
C LYS A 178 -0.44 9.02 -20.92
N ASN A 179 -1.32 10.00 -21.09
CA ASN A 179 -1.78 10.84 -20.00
C ASN A 179 -2.54 9.95 -19.00
N MET A 180 -1.82 9.46 -17.99
CA MET A 180 -2.35 8.59 -16.94
C MET A 180 -2.99 9.46 -15.88
N GLY A 181 -4.26 9.76 -15.97
CA GLY A 181 -5.09 10.56 -15.08
C GLY A 181 -4.46 11.02 -13.75
N HIS A 182 -4.97 12.08 -13.16
CA HIS A 182 -4.49 12.53 -11.86
C HIS A 182 -5.00 11.60 -10.75
N SER A 183 -4.07 11.01 -9.97
CA SER A 183 -4.44 10.43 -8.68
C SER A 183 -4.80 11.59 -7.74
N SER A 184 -6.09 11.83 -7.53
CA SER A 184 -6.56 12.84 -6.60
C SER A 184 -7.48 12.21 -5.57
N MET A 185 -6.98 12.06 -4.34
CA MET A 185 -7.80 11.63 -3.22
C MET A 185 -8.65 12.82 -2.74
N SER A 186 -9.98 12.64 -2.67
CA SER A 186 -10.87 13.68 -2.14
C SER A 186 -10.51 13.99 -0.68
N TRP A 187 -10.55 15.28 -0.30
CA TRP A 187 -10.31 15.74 1.07
C TRP A 187 -11.20 15.03 2.09
N TRP A 188 -12.46 14.78 1.77
CA TRP A 188 -13.39 13.99 2.59
C TRP A 188 -12.95 12.53 2.76
N THR A 189 -12.37 11.93 1.75
CA THR A 189 -11.83 10.55 1.82
C THR A 189 -10.61 10.51 2.75
N SER A 190 -9.72 11.52 2.69
CA SER A 190 -8.57 11.63 3.60
C SER A 190 -9.00 11.78 5.05
N LEU A 191 -9.98 12.66 5.32
CA LEU A 191 -10.56 12.83 6.66
C LEU A 191 -11.18 11.54 7.19
N THR A 192 -11.98 10.86 6.36
CA THR A 192 -12.65 9.61 6.76
C THR A 192 -11.63 8.51 7.08
N LEU A 193 -10.58 8.37 6.26
CA LEU A 193 -9.50 7.42 6.52
C LEU A 193 -8.74 7.74 7.81
N SER A 194 -8.43 9.01 8.05
CA SER A 194 -7.76 9.47 9.28
C SER A 194 -8.63 9.22 10.50
N PHE A 195 -9.92 9.53 10.43
CA PHE A 195 -10.87 9.30 11.52
C PHE A 195 -11.05 7.82 11.83
N ASN A 196 -11.17 6.97 10.80
CA ASN A 196 -11.25 5.53 10.99
C ASN A 196 -9.98 4.95 11.62
N ASN A 197 -8.80 5.47 11.27
CA ASN A 197 -7.54 5.08 11.90
C ASN A 197 -7.48 5.46 13.39
N LEU A 198 -7.98 6.65 13.76
CA LEU A 198 -8.09 7.08 15.16
C LEU A 198 -9.06 6.20 15.94
N TRP A 199 -10.21 5.88 15.34
CA TRP A 199 -11.24 5.04 15.97
C TRP A 199 -10.78 3.60 16.16
N THR A 200 -10.03 3.05 15.22
CA THR A 200 -9.47 1.70 15.31
C THR A 200 -8.43 1.57 16.42
N LYS A 201 -7.65 2.64 16.65
CA LYS A 201 -6.64 2.74 17.72
C LYS A 201 -7.18 3.45 18.97
N LYS A 202 -8.49 3.36 19.22
CA LYS A 202 -9.20 4.10 20.29
C LYS A 202 -8.52 4.04 21.66
N THR A 203 -8.00 2.88 22.06
CA THR A 203 -7.32 2.73 23.37
C THR A 203 -6.07 3.60 23.46
N ARG A 204 -5.22 3.60 22.43
CA ARG A 204 -4.01 4.46 22.40
C ARG A 204 -4.39 5.93 22.33
N THR A 205 -5.34 6.28 21.48
CA THR A 205 -5.81 7.67 21.30
C THR A 205 -6.41 8.19 22.59
N LEU A 206 -7.22 7.39 23.28
CA LEU A 206 -7.81 7.75 24.57
C LEU A 206 -6.71 7.98 25.62
N LEU A 207 -5.74 7.05 25.71
CA LEU A 207 -4.65 7.13 26.69
C LEU A 207 -3.79 8.39 26.50
N THR A 208 -3.46 8.73 25.23
CA THR A 208 -2.70 9.96 24.93
C THR A 208 -3.51 11.22 25.18
N ALA A 209 -4.82 11.22 24.88
CA ALA A 209 -5.71 12.34 25.19
C ALA A 209 -5.83 12.55 26.71
N PHE A 210 -5.97 11.49 27.51
CA PHE A 210 -5.98 11.57 28.97
C PHE A 210 -4.66 12.12 29.51
N ALA A 211 -3.52 11.62 29.05
CA ALA A 211 -2.22 12.10 29.49
C ALA A 211 -2.02 13.59 29.20
N GLY A 212 -2.46 14.07 28.02
CA GLY A 212 -2.42 15.48 27.68
C GLY A 212 -3.39 16.35 28.51
N SER A 213 -4.60 15.84 28.79
CA SER A 213 -5.61 16.59 29.56
C SER A 213 -5.21 16.80 31.03
N ILE A 214 -4.50 15.85 31.65
CA ILE A 214 -4.01 15.98 33.03
C ILE A 214 -3.09 17.20 33.18
N GLY A 215 -2.19 17.43 32.21
CA GLY A 215 -1.31 18.59 32.20
C GLY A 215 -2.08 19.90 32.10
N ILE A 216 -3.08 19.98 31.22
CA ILE A 216 -3.90 21.17 31.04
C ILE A 216 -4.75 21.47 32.31
N ILE A 217 -5.37 20.43 32.89
CA ILE A 217 -6.14 20.53 34.12
C ILE A 217 -5.25 21.00 35.27
N GLY A 218 -4.03 20.49 35.40
CA GLY A 218 -3.08 20.91 36.42
C GLY A 218 -2.73 22.40 36.32
N ILE A 219 -2.44 22.89 35.12
CA ILE A 219 -2.16 24.31 34.90
C ILE A 219 -3.39 25.18 35.20
N ALA A 220 -4.58 24.76 34.74
CA ALA A 220 -5.82 25.48 34.99
C ALA A 220 -6.15 25.57 36.49
N LEU A 221 -5.93 24.50 37.25
CA LEU A 221 -6.12 24.50 38.73
C LEU A 221 -5.15 25.42 39.43
N ILE A 222 -3.88 25.45 39.04
CA ILE A 222 -2.86 26.33 39.64
C ILE A 222 -3.25 27.82 39.38
N ILE A 223 -3.62 28.14 38.13
CA ILE A 223 -4.04 29.51 37.78
C ILE A 223 -5.30 29.91 38.56
N SER A 224 -6.31 29.03 38.63
CA SER A 224 -7.55 29.25 39.33
C SER A 224 -7.33 29.46 40.83
N LEU A 225 -6.50 28.64 41.46
CA LEU A 225 -6.14 28.75 42.86
C LEU A 225 -5.39 30.06 43.13
N SER A 226 -4.41 30.42 42.32
CA SER A 226 -3.64 31.65 42.42
C SER A 226 -4.54 32.90 42.32
N THR A 227 -5.45 32.90 41.33
CA THR A 227 -6.41 33.99 41.14
C THR A 227 -7.39 34.09 42.32
N GLY A 228 -7.88 32.94 42.83
CA GLY A 228 -8.79 32.88 43.98
C GLY A 228 -8.13 33.39 45.26
N VAL A 229 -6.88 32.99 45.52
CA VAL A 229 -6.12 33.50 46.70
C VAL A 229 -5.86 34.96 46.60
N ASN A 230 -5.47 35.49 45.44
CA ASN A 230 -5.24 36.93 45.24
C ASN A 230 -6.54 37.76 45.44
N ALA A 231 -7.68 37.26 44.94
CA ALA A 231 -8.97 37.89 45.12
C ALA A 231 -9.39 37.90 46.61
N TYR A 232 -9.16 36.81 47.33
CA TYR A 232 -9.46 36.70 48.77
C TYR A 232 -8.59 37.67 49.61
N LEU A 233 -7.28 37.72 49.34
CA LEU A 233 -6.35 38.60 50.02
C LEU A 233 -6.68 40.09 49.74
N SER A 234 -7.10 40.44 48.52
CA SER A 234 -7.55 41.79 48.17
C SER A 234 -8.82 42.21 48.95
N LEU A 235 -9.76 41.28 49.15
CA LEU A 235 -10.96 41.53 49.95
C LEU A 235 -10.63 41.77 51.44
N ILE A 236 -9.71 41.04 52.01
CA ILE A 236 -9.28 41.24 53.42
C ILE A 236 -8.58 42.59 53.60
N HIS A 237 -7.73 42.99 52.64
CA HIS A 237 -6.97 44.24 52.71
C HIS A 237 -7.85 45.49 52.53
N ILE A 238 -9.03 45.36 51.92
CA ILE A 238 -10.00 46.43 51.76
C ILE A 238 -10.90 46.55 53.02
N SER A 239 -10.97 45.57 53.88
CA SER A 239 -11.83 45.51 55.08
C SER A 239 -11.16 45.93 56.38
N GLU A 240 -9.85 46.27 56.37
CA GLU A 240 -9.23 46.91 57.52
C GLU A 240 -9.35 48.51 57.46
N PRO A 241 -9.94 49.14 58.43
CA PRO A 241 -10.10 50.61 58.45
C PRO A 241 -8.80 51.37 58.74
#